data_ef2e200b54b9092dc46dfdc2b3ca92b9
#
_entry.id   ef2e200b54b9092dc46dfdc2b3ca92b9
#
_cell.length_a   1.000
_cell.length_b   1.000
_cell.length_c   1.000
_cell.angle_alpha   90.00
_cell.angle_beta   90.00
_cell.angle_gamma   90.00
#
_symmetry.space_group_name_H-M   'P 1'
#
loop_
_entity.id
_entity.type
_entity.pdbx_description
1 polymer ?
#
loop_
_entity_poly.entity_id
_entity_poly.type
_entity_poly.pdbx_seq_one_letter_code
_entity_poly.pdbx_strand_id
1 'polypeptide(L)'
;MPTLDKLAKNGLIYTQWHTTALCSPTRSTLLTGRNHHLTGNAAITEGANGFPGAHGRIPEQTATIGQILQDNGWSTFWMGKNHNVPEQDVSSGGSRKQWPTQMGFDRYYGFIGGETNQWYPDLIEDNHFIEAPYGPEKGYHLSKDLADKALEYIRDQKATNPSKPWFMWYCPGANHAPHHAPADYI
;
A
#
# COMPACT_ATOMS: atom_id res chain seq x y z
N MET A 1 8.94 9.18 -18.15
CA MET A 1 7.54 9.01 -17.66
C MET A 1 6.88 10.39 -17.63
N PRO A 2 6.01 10.71 -18.60
CA PRO A 2 5.55 12.09 -18.82
C PRO A 2 4.93 12.78 -17.61
N THR A 3 4.18 12.04 -16.80
CA THR A 3 3.54 12.60 -15.60
C THR A 3 4.55 12.90 -14.50
N LEU A 4 5.53 12.02 -14.28
CA LEU A 4 6.60 12.26 -13.30
C LEU A 4 7.53 13.40 -13.76
N ASP A 5 7.80 13.51 -15.06
CA ASP A 5 8.59 14.61 -15.63
C ASP A 5 7.87 15.95 -15.40
N LYS A 6 6.53 15.95 -15.49
CA LYS A 6 5.72 17.13 -15.20
C LYS A 6 5.74 17.51 -13.72
N LEU A 7 5.69 16.52 -12.82
CA LEU A 7 5.83 16.74 -11.38
C LEU A 7 7.22 17.28 -11.04
N ALA A 8 8.27 16.69 -11.61
CA ALA A 8 9.65 17.08 -11.39
C ALA A 8 9.92 18.55 -11.79
N LYS A 9 9.30 19.04 -12.86
CA LYS A 9 9.41 20.45 -13.29
C LYS A 9 8.85 21.46 -12.29
N ASN A 10 7.93 21.04 -11.42
CA ASN A 10 7.27 21.87 -10.41
C ASN A 10 7.69 21.53 -8.98
N GLY A 11 8.69 20.68 -8.80
CA GLY A 11 9.12 20.18 -7.49
C GLY A 11 10.62 20.01 -7.37
N LEU A 12 11.04 19.16 -6.45
CA LEU A 12 12.43 18.79 -6.22
C LEU A 12 12.70 17.38 -6.74
N ILE A 13 13.86 17.19 -7.32
CA ILE A 13 14.39 15.89 -7.71
C ILE A 13 15.56 15.57 -6.79
N TYR A 14 15.44 14.50 -6.02
CA TYR A 14 16.57 13.99 -5.24
C TYR A 14 17.46 13.13 -6.13
N THR A 15 18.72 13.50 -6.26
CA THR A 15 19.72 12.76 -7.04
C THR A 15 20.40 11.65 -6.24
N GLN A 16 20.26 11.68 -4.92
CA GLN A 16 20.71 10.64 -3.99
C GLN A 16 19.55 10.24 -3.09
N TRP A 17 19.01 9.06 -3.33
CA TRP A 17 17.91 8.49 -2.56
C TRP A 17 18.26 7.07 -2.16
N HIS A 18 18.22 6.78 -0.86
CA HIS A 18 18.57 5.48 -0.31
C HIS A 18 17.39 4.90 0.44
N THR A 19 17.15 3.61 0.25
CA THR A 19 16.16 2.83 0.97
C THR A 19 16.84 1.63 1.62
N THR A 20 16.09 0.83 2.39
CA THR A 20 16.55 -0.51 2.76
C THR A 20 16.55 -1.41 1.51
N ALA A 21 17.21 -2.55 1.59
CA ALA A 21 17.28 -3.49 0.46
C ALA A 21 15.97 -4.26 0.20
N LEU A 22 15.00 -4.20 1.10
CA LEU A 22 13.79 -5.02 1.10
C LEU A 22 12.52 -4.17 1.24
N CYS A 23 11.38 -4.73 0.76
CA CYS A 23 10.10 -4.03 0.70
C CYS A 23 9.48 -3.76 2.08
N SER A 24 9.25 -4.76 2.93
CA SER A 24 8.62 -4.54 4.25
C SER A 24 9.41 -3.55 5.12
N PRO A 25 10.75 -3.66 5.25
CA PRO A 25 11.56 -2.69 5.97
C PRO A 25 11.44 -1.26 5.43
N THR A 26 11.56 -1.08 4.11
CA THR A 26 11.41 0.24 3.49
C THR A 26 10.03 0.82 3.70
N ARG A 27 8.98 0.00 3.54
CA ARG A 27 7.58 0.42 3.71
C ARG A 27 7.28 0.84 5.13
N SER A 28 7.70 0.04 6.12
CA SER A 28 7.50 0.38 7.54
C SER A 28 8.25 1.66 7.93
N THR A 29 9.47 1.85 7.43
CA THR A 29 10.24 3.08 7.65
C THR A 29 9.52 4.30 7.03
N LEU A 30 9.05 4.18 5.80
CA LEU A 30 8.37 5.26 5.10
C LEU A 30 7.01 5.59 5.73
N LEU A 31 6.25 4.58 6.17
CA LEU A 31 4.96 4.75 6.86
C LEU A 31 5.10 5.45 8.22
N THR A 32 6.21 5.25 8.93
CA THR A 32 6.33 5.63 10.34
C THR A 32 7.38 6.72 10.58
N GLY A 33 8.25 6.98 9.63
CA GLY A 33 9.42 7.85 9.80
C GLY A 33 10.47 7.28 10.76
N ARG A 34 10.41 5.98 11.10
CA ARG A 34 11.32 5.34 12.06
C ARG A 34 12.17 4.28 11.38
N ASN A 35 13.33 4.00 11.97
CA ASN A 35 14.17 2.89 11.51
C ASN A 35 13.41 1.56 11.55
N HIS A 36 13.60 0.72 10.54
CA HIS A 36 12.85 -0.52 10.35
C HIS A 36 13.05 -1.54 11.49
N HIS A 37 14.18 -1.54 12.18
CA HIS A 37 14.37 -2.36 13.37
C HIS A 37 13.49 -1.90 14.55
N LEU A 38 13.27 -0.58 14.68
CA LEU A 38 12.36 -0.03 15.69
C LEU A 38 10.88 -0.32 15.37
N THR A 39 10.58 -0.58 14.10
CA THR A 39 9.23 -0.95 13.67
C THR A 39 9.01 -2.45 13.59
N GLY A 40 9.94 -3.26 14.07
CA GLY A 40 9.83 -4.71 14.06
C GLY A 40 10.02 -5.38 12.69
N ASN A 41 10.47 -4.63 11.69
CA ASN A 41 10.58 -5.07 10.30
C ASN A 41 12.04 -5.11 9.84
N ALA A 42 12.91 -5.79 10.59
CA ALA A 42 14.31 -5.99 10.21
C ALA A 42 14.46 -6.75 8.88
N ALA A 43 13.49 -7.60 8.55
CA ALA A 43 13.37 -8.35 7.29
C ALA A 43 11.96 -8.22 6.70
N ILE A 44 11.67 -8.88 5.58
CA ILE A 44 10.32 -9.03 5.05
C ILE A 44 9.45 -9.83 6.02
N THR A 45 8.13 -9.67 5.94
CA THR A 45 7.19 -10.29 6.89
C THR A 45 7.26 -11.82 6.89
N GLU A 46 7.58 -12.44 5.76
CA GLU A 46 7.79 -13.90 5.63
C GLU A 46 9.06 -14.39 6.35
N GLY A 47 10.02 -13.50 6.56
CA GLY A 47 11.24 -13.76 7.34
C GLY A 47 11.15 -13.37 8.81
N ALA A 48 9.94 -13.01 9.28
CA ALA A 48 9.74 -12.62 10.69
C ALA A 48 10.08 -13.76 11.65
N ASN A 49 10.65 -13.39 12.79
CA ASN A 49 11.06 -14.32 13.82
C ASN A 49 10.88 -13.71 15.22
N GLY A 50 11.23 -14.47 16.28
CA GLY A 50 11.04 -14.05 17.67
C GLY A 50 12.08 -13.06 18.21
N PHE A 51 13.05 -12.62 17.42
CA PHE A 51 14.05 -11.67 17.89
C PHE A 51 13.52 -10.23 17.91
N PRO A 52 13.99 -9.41 18.87
CA PRO A 52 13.64 -7.99 18.90
C PRO A 52 13.93 -7.28 17.57
N GLY A 53 12.98 -6.50 17.09
CA GLY A 53 13.10 -5.78 15.82
C GLY A 53 12.84 -6.60 14.55
N ALA A 54 12.57 -7.92 14.66
CA ALA A 54 12.40 -8.81 13.52
C ALA A 54 11.07 -9.60 13.54
N HIS A 55 10.09 -9.18 14.35
CA HIS A 55 8.83 -9.91 14.55
C HIS A 55 7.72 -9.56 13.53
N GLY A 56 8.00 -8.68 12.56
CA GLY A 56 7.09 -8.36 11.45
C GLY A 56 5.84 -7.55 11.83
N ARG A 57 5.82 -6.94 13.03
CA ARG A 57 4.70 -6.12 13.51
C ARG A 57 5.15 -4.70 13.81
N ILE A 58 4.44 -3.72 13.28
CA ILE A 58 4.64 -2.32 13.69
C ILE A 58 4.09 -2.17 15.11
N PRO A 59 4.90 -1.71 16.09
CA PRO A 59 4.44 -1.55 17.47
C PRO A 59 3.26 -0.57 17.58
N GLU A 60 2.30 -0.84 18.46
CA GLU A 60 1.13 0.02 18.70
C GLU A 60 1.50 1.46 19.12
N GLN A 61 2.68 1.65 19.71
CA GLN A 61 3.20 2.97 20.09
C GLN A 61 3.81 3.74 18.92
N THR A 62 3.83 3.14 17.72
CA THR A 62 4.39 3.75 16.52
C THR A 62 3.28 4.14 15.57
N ALA A 63 2.92 5.42 15.58
CA ALA A 63 1.92 5.94 14.65
C ALA A 63 2.43 5.88 13.21
N THR A 64 1.53 5.56 12.29
CA THR A 64 1.77 5.70 10.85
C THR A 64 1.43 7.13 10.39
N ILE A 65 1.93 7.50 9.21
CA ILE A 65 1.53 8.77 8.57
C ILE A 65 0.00 8.82 8.34
N GLY A 66 -0.63 7.68 8.04
CA GLY A 66 -2.08 7.59 7.92
C GLY A 66 -2.78 7.99 9.21
N GLN A 67 -2.36 7.41 10.33
CA GLN A 67 -2.93 7.71 11.64
C GLN A 67 -2.72 9.18 12.05
N ILE A 68 -1.51 9.71 11.86
CA ILE A 68 -1.21 11.12 12.14
C ILE A 68 -2.11 12.05 11.33
N LEU A 69 -2.28 11.78 10.05
CA LEU A 69 -3.11 12.61 9.17
C LEU A 69 -4.61 12.46 9.49
N GLN A 70 -5.08 11.23 9.76
CA GLN A 70 -6.46 10.96 10.16
C GLN A 70 -6.82 11.72 11.46
N ASP A 71 -5.95 11.68 12.48
CA ASP A 71 -6.11 12.39 13.74
C ASP A 71 -6.10 13.92 13.56
N ASN A 72 -5.52 14.41 12.45
CA ASN A 72 -5.53 15.82 12.07
C ASN A 72 -6.60 16.18 11.03
N GLY A 73 -7.62 15.36 10.88
CA GLY A 73 -8.81 15.66 10.08
C GLY A 73 -8.69 15.41 8.59
N TRP A 74 -7.68 14.64 8.12
CA TRP A 74 -7.54 14.24 6.74
C TRP A 74 -8.35 12.97 6.45
N SER A 75 -8.81 12.81 5.22
CA SER A 75 -9.22 11.51 4.70
C SER A 75 -8.00 10.77 4.19
N THR A 76 -7.91 9.47 4.50
CA THR A 76 -6.70 8.68 4.25
C THR A 76 -7.02 7.42 3.46
N PHE A 77 -6.33 7.22 2.34
CA PHE A 77 -6.56 6.11 1.43
C PHE A 77 -5.26 5.34 1.19
N TRP A 78 -5.32 4.01 1.21
CA TRP A 78 -4.21 3.17 0.80
C TRP A 78 -4.61 2.34 -0.42
N MET A 79 -3.79 2.38 -1.48
CA MET A 79 -4.04 1.69 -2.74
C MET A 79 -2.88 0.78 -3.08
N GLY A 80 -3.18 -0.50 -3.37
CA GLY A 80 -2.21 -1.47 -3.86
C GLY A 80 -1.49 -2.26 -2.77
N LYS A 81 -0.19 -2.52 -2.96
CA LYS A 81 0.62 -3.39 -2.11
C LYS A 81 0.72 -2.89 -0.66
N ASN A 82 0.53 -3.80 0.30
CA ASN A 82 0.79 -3.57 1.72
C ASN A 82 2.17 -4.06 2.17
N HIS A 83 2.35 -5.35 2.34
CA HIS A 83 3.56 -6.06 2.76
C HIS A 83 4.11 -5.65 4.14
N ASN A 84 3.25 -5.21 5.07
CA ASN A 84 3.58 -4.96 6.48
C ASN A 84 2.59 -5.64 7.45
N VAL A 85 1.75 -6.54 6.94
CA VAL A 85 0.93 -7.43 7.77
C VAL A 85 1.75 -8.70 8.06
N PRO A 86 1.83 -9.17 9.32
CA PRO A 86 2.47 -10.43 9.65
C PRO A 86 1.85 -11.60 8.87
N GLU A 87 2.66 -12.56 8.45
CA GLU A 87 2.26 -13.67 7.57
C GLU A 87 1.04 -14.44 8.12
N GLN A 88 1.01 -14.72 9.43
CA GLN A 88 -0.11 -15.41 10.07
C GLN A 88 -1.43 -14.61 10.08
N ASP A 89 -1.36 -13.30 9.82
CA ASP A 89 -2.51 -12.40 9.81
C ASP A 89 -3.00 -12.05 8.39
N VAL A 90 -2.35 -12.59 7.35
CA VAL A 90 -2.71 -12.32 5.94
C VAL A 90 -4.02 -13.00 5.52
N SER A 91 -4.36 -14.13 6.13
CA SER A 91 -5.56 -14.92 5.77
C SER A 91 -6.87 -14.26 6.20
N SER A 92 -7.99 -14.76 5.67
CA SER A 92 -9.35 -14.33 6.05
C SER A 92 -9.66 -14.54 7.53
N GLY A 93 -9.01 -15.50 8.18
CA GLY A 93 -9.14 -15.79 9.63
C GLY A 93 -8.10 -15.07 10.50
N GLY A 94 -7.13 -14.37 9.90
CA GLY A 94 -6.08 -13.66 10.62
C GLY A 94 -6.57 -12.38 11.32
N SER A 95 -5.72 -11.85 12.22
CA SER A 95 -5.99 -10.58 12.90
C SER A 95 -5.96 -9.41 11.91
N ARG A 96 -6.91 -8.49 12.04
CA ARG A 96 -6.95 -7.26 11.25
C ARG A 96 -6.14 -6.11 11.86
N LYS A 97 -5.52 -6.28 13.04
CA LYS A 97 -4.84 -5.20 13.78
C LYS A 97 -3.73 -4.47 13.01
N GLN A 98 -3.07 -5.16 12.09
CA GLN A 98 -2.01 -4.58 11.24
C GLN A 98 -2.49 -4.28 9.81
N TRP A 99 -3.78 -4.46 9.54
CA TRP A 99 -4.35 -4.14 8.22
C TRP A 99 -4.50 -2.63 8.06
N PRO A 100 -4.47 -2.10 6.83
CA PRO A 100 -4.46 -0.66 6.58
C PRO A 100 -5.54 0.14 7.31
N THR A 101 -6.77 -0.38 7.39
CA THR A 101 -7.88 0.29 8.07
C THR A 101 -7.71 0.40 9.59
N GLN A 102 -6.82 -0.41 10.18
CA GLN A 102 -6.45 -0.31 11.61
C GLN A 102 -5.14 0.45 11.81
N MET A 103 -4.51 0.87 10.71
CA MET A 103 -3.25 1.60 10.69
C MET A 103 -3.44 3.07 10.25
N GLY A 104 -4.69 3.59 10.42
CA GLY A 104 -5.02 4.99 10.17
C GLY A 104 -5.39 5.31 8.72
N PHE A 105 -5.86 4.34 7.95
CA PHE A 105 -6.41 4.58 6.63
C PHE A 105 -7.92 4.31 6.61
N ASP A 106 -8.70 5.31 6.17
CA ASP A 106 -10.16 5.21 6.11
C ASP A 106 -10.61 4.16 5.11
N ARG A 107 -9.88 4.01 4.01
CA ARG A 107 -10.17 3.03 2.94
C ARG A 107 -8.88 2.36 2.48
N TYR A 108 -9.04 1.12 2.07
CA TYR A 108 -8.00 0.31 1.46
C TYR A 108 -8.51 -0.43 0.23
N TYR A 109 -7.72 -0.47 -0.82
CA TYR A 109 -7.97 -1.31 -1.99
C TYR A 109 -6.66 -1.82 -2.56
N GLY A 110 -6.46 -3.15 -2.58
CA GLY A 110 -5.20 -3.72 -3.03
C GLY A 110 -4.97 -5.15 -2.57
N PHE A 111 -3.73 -5.47 -2.22
CA PHE A 111 -3.32 -6.80 -1.77
C PHE A 111 -2.35 -6.71 -0.58
N ILE A 112 -2.47 -7.65 0.35
CA ILE A 112 -1.71 -7.62 1.61
C ILE A 112 -0.30 -8.18 1.46
N GLY A 113 -0.11 -9.20 0.64
CA GLY A 113 1.15 -9.89 0.46
C GLY A 113 2.28 -9.08 -0.20
N GLY A 114 3.44 -9.70 -0.32
CA GLY A 114 4.62 -9.12 -0.99
C GLY A 114 4.48 -8.98 -2.49
N GLU A 115 3.68 -9.84 -3.10
CA GLU A 115 3.39 -9.89 -4.53
C GLU A 115 1.98 -10.40 -4.78
N THR A 116 1.48 -10.25 -5.98
CA THR A 116 0.22 -10.83 -6.44
C THR A 116 0.21 -10.94 -7.96
N ASN A 117 -0.60 -11.85 -8.48
CA ASN A 117 -0.88 -11.93 -9.91
C ASN A 117 -1.60 -10.67 -10.37
N GLN A 118 -1.12 -10.03 -11.45
CA GLN A 118 -1.71 -8.78 -11.94
C GLN A 118 -3.02 -8.98 -12.73
N TRP A 119 -3.28 -10.21 -13.16
CA TRP A 119 -4.49 -10.61 -13.89
C TRP A 119 -5.55 -11.25 -12.98
N TYR A 120 -5.10 -11.91 -11.91
CA TYR A 120 -5.92 -12.62 -10.92
C TYR A 120 -5.37 -12.32 -9.51
N PRO A 121 -5.50 -11.07 -9.04
CA PRO A 121 -4.93 -10.69 -7.75
C PRO A 121 -5.71 -11.27 -6.57
N ASP A 122 -5.01 -11.46 -5.45
CA ASP A 122 -5.63 -11.66 -4.13
C ASP A 122 -6.16 -10.31 -3.62
N LEU A 123 -7.29 -9.89 -4.17
CA LEU A 123 -7.81 -8.54 -4.01
C LEU A 123 -8.55 -8.37 -2.69
N ILE A 124 -8.35 -7.21 -2.09
CA ILE A 124 -8.97 -6.84 -0.82
C ILE A 124 -9.54 -5.43 -0.96
N GLU A 125 -10.76 -5.24 -0.48
CA GLU A 125 -11.34 -3.93 -0.21
C GLU A 125 -11.60 -3.79 1.29
N ASP A 126 -10.99 -2.78 1.89
CA ASP A 126 -10.97 -2.50 3.32
C ASP A 126 -10.48 -3.70 4.14
N ASN A 127 -11.37 -4.54 4.65
CA ASN A 127 -11.04 -5.72 5.47
C ASN A 127 -11.56 -7.03 4.88
N HIS A 128 -11.97 -7.05 3.61
CA HIS A 128 -12.59 -8.21 2.97
C HIS A 128 -11.87 -8.60 1.70
N PHE A 129 -11.64 -9.90 1.53
CA PHE A 129 -11.23 -10.45 0.24
C PHE A 129 -12.40 -10.32 -0.74
N ILE A 130 -12.11 -9.84 -1.93
CA ILE A 130 -13.08 -9.65 -3.00
C ILE A 130 -12.57 -10.25 -4.31
N GLU A 131 -13.48 -10.54 -5.22
CA GLU A 131 -13.11 -10.90 -6.58
C GLU A 131 -12.82 -9.65 -7.41
N ALA A 132 -11.96 -9.78 -8.43
CA ALA A 132 -11.76 -8.73 -9.41
C ALA A 132 -13.09 -8.40 -10.13
N PRO A 133 -13.36 -7.14 -10.46
CA PRO A 133 -14.67 -6.73 -11.01
C PRO A 133 -14.99 -7.36 -12.37
N TYR A 134 -13.98 -7.83 -13.10
CA TYR A 134 -14.09 -8.57 -14.36
C TYR A 134 -12.78 -9.32 -14.63
N GLY A 135 -12.80 -10.28 -15.54
CA GLY A 135 -11.61 -11.09 -15.84
C GLY A 135 -10.69 -10.47 -16.90
N PRO A 136 -9.50 -11.06 -17.09
CA PRO A 136 -8.53 -10.61 -18.10
C PRO A 136 -9.07 -10.64 -19.54
N GLU A 137 -9.99 -11.52 -19.84
CA GLU A 137 -10.67 -11.62 -21.14
C GLU A 137 -11.47 -10.35 -21.47
N LYS A 138 -11.79 -9.53 -20.45
CA LYS A 138 -12.44 -8.23 -20.57
C LYS A 138 -11.46 -7.06 -20.37
N GLY A 139 -10.16 -7.34 -20.38
CA GLY A 139 -9.11 -6.35 -20.24
C GLY A 139 -8.78 -5.96 -18.81
N TYR A 140 -9.06 -6.83 -17.82
CA TYR A 140 -8.62 -6.58 -16.45
C TYR A 140 -7.09 -6.59 -16.33
N HIS A 141 -6.59 -5.65 -15.59
CA HIS A 141 -5.23 -5.63 -15.07
C HIS A 141 -5.19 -4.79 -13.79
N LEU A 142 -4.56 -5.31 -12.74
CA LEU A 142 -4.57 -4.68 -11.41
C LEU A 142 -4.09 -3.23 -11.42
N SER A 143 -3.07 -2.88 -12.23
CA SER A 143 -2.60 -1.48 -12.29
C SER A 143 -3.66 -0.51 -12.80
N LYS A 144 -4.49 -0.94 -13.76
CA LYS A 144 -5.62 -0.13 -14.26
C LYS A 144 -6.72 -0.04 -13.22
N ASP A 145 -7.07 -1.16 -12.62
CA ASP A 145 -8.10 -1.25 -11.59
C ASP A 145 -7.77 -0.37 -10.37
N LEU A 146 -6.51 -0.42 -9.89
CA LEU A 146 -6.04 0.48 -8.82
C LEU A 146 -6.19 1.96 -9.18
N ALA A 147 -5.91 2.34 -10.43
CA ALA A 147 -6.05 3.72 -10.88
C ALA A 147 -7.54 4.14 -10.95
N ASP A 148 -8.40 3.28 -11.48
CA ASP A 148 -9.83 3.52 -11.57
C ASP A 148 -10.46 3.66 -10.17
N LYS A 149 -10.11 2.77 -9.23
CA LYS A 149 -10.57 2.82 -7.83
C LYS A 149 -10.02 4.06 -7.09
N ALA A 150 -8.78 4.45 -7.33
CA ALA A 150 -8.21 5.67 -6.77
C ALA A 150 -8.97 6.92 -7.24
N LEU A 151 -9.32 6.98 -8.52
CA LEU A 151 -10.14 8.05 -9.07
C LEU A 151 -11.57 8.06 -8.48
N GLU A 152 -12.17 6.90 -8.24
CA GLU A 152 -13.44 6.74 -7.55
C GLU A 152 -13.38 7.38 -6.16
N TYR A 153 -12.41 6.99 -5.32
CA TYR A 153 -12.26 7.54 -3.96
C TYR A 153 -12.04 9.06 -3.95
N ILE A 154 -11.25 9.59 -4.90
CA ILE A 154 -11.04 11.04 -5.02
C ILE A 154 -12.33 11.75 -5.44
N ARG A 155 -13.11 11.19 -6.37
CA ARG A 155 -14.40 11.76 -6.81
C ARG A 155 -15.41 11.78 -5.67
N ASP A 156 -15.53 10.67 -4.94
CA ASP A 156 -16.42 10.56 -3.78
C ASP A 156 -16.05 11.57 -2.69
N GLN A 157 -14.75 11.67 -2.37
CA GLN A 157 -14.24 12.65 -1.43
C GLN A 157 -14.59 14.08 -1.85
N LYS A 158 -14.39 14.42 -3.10
CA LYS A 158 -14.69 15.75 -3.62
C LYS A 158 -16.19 16.04 -3.70
N ALA A 159 -17.00 15.04 -3.97
CA ALA A 159 -18.45 15.19 -4.04
C ALA A 159 -19.09 15.35 -2.65
N THR A 160 -18.59 14.63 -1.65
CA THR A 160 -19.19 14.58 -0.32
C THR A 160 -18.59 15.59 0.65
N ASN A 161 -17.27 15.84 0.58
CA ASN A 161 -16.56 16.78 1.46
C ASN A 161 -15.40 17.46 0.73
N PRO A 162 -15.66 18.41 -0.19
CA PRO A 162 -14.65 19.01 -1.06
C PRO A 162 -13.59 19.83 -0.34
N SER A 163 -13.88 20.31 0.88
CA SER A 163 -12.95 21.10 1.70
C SER A 163 -12.05 20.26 2.61
N LYS A 164 -12.39 18.98 2.85
CA LYS A 164 -11.59 18.10 3.68
C LYS A 164 -10.34 17.68 2.92
N PRO A 165 -9.13 17.91 3.45
CA PRO A 165 -7.91 17.43 2.82
C PRO A 165 -7.88 15.91 2.79
N TRP A 166 -7.16 15.34 1.82
CA TRP A 166 -6.99 13.90 1.70
C TRP A 166 -5.55 13.53 1.40
N PHE A 167 -5.17 12.33 1.82
CA PHE A 167 -3.88 11.70 1.56
C PHE A 167 -4.10 10.32 0.94
N MET A 168 -3.38 10.02 -0.12
CA MET A 168 -3.41 8.71 -0.74
C MET A 168 -2.03 8.09 -0.79
N TRP A 169 -1.88 6.93 -0.16
CA TRP A 169 -0.72 6.07 -0.22
C TRP A 169 -0.88 5.12 -1.41
N TYR A 170 -0.36 5.51 -2.58
CA TYR A 170 -0.54 4.77 -3.82
C TYR A 170 0.69 3.90 -4.11
N CYS A 171 0.54 2.57 -4.02
CA CYS A 171 1.60 1.57 -4.05
C CYS A 171 1.33 0.50 -5.12
N PRO A 172 1.50 0.77 -6.42
CA PRO A 172 1.34 -0.25 -7.43
C PRO A 172 2.38 -1.38 -7.25
N GLY A 173 2.00 -2.62 -7.60
CA GLY A 173 2.84 -3.81 -7.46
C GLY A 173 3.47 -4.32 -8.75
N ALA A 174 3.17 -3.71 -9.91
CA ALA A 174 3.49 -4.27 -11.23
C ALA A 174 4.99 -4.36 -11.55
N ASN A 175 5.85 -3.64 -10.84
CA ASN A 175 7.31 -3.70 -10.98
C ASN A 175 7.95 -4.88 -10.20
N HIS A 176 7.18 -5.61 -9.42
CA HIS A 176 7.60 -6.83 -8.71
C HIS A 176 7.28 -8.08 -9.55
N ALA A 177 7.97 -9.20 -9.32
CA ALA A 177 7.54 -10.48 -9.84
C ALA A 177 6.05 -10.70 -9.50
N PRO A 178 5.30 -11.37 -10.38
CA PRO A 178 5.65 -12.12 -11.57
C PRO A 178 5.84 -11.30 -12.87
N HIS A 179 5.96 -9.98 -12.81
CA HIS A 179 6.21 -9.09 -13.97
C HIS A 179 5.17 -9.21 -15.08
N HIS A 180 3.93 -9.36 -14.71
CA HIS A 180 2.82 -9.41 -15.66
C HIS A 180 2.59 -8.02 -16.28
N ALA A 181 2.83 -7.86 -17.55
CA ALA A 181 2.57 -6.63 -18.30
C ALA A 181 1.65 -6.90 -19.48
N PRO A 182 0.69 -6.00 -19.80
CA PRO A 182 -0.04 -6.07 -21.05
C PRO A 182 0.90 -5.93 -22.25
N ALA A 183 0.61 -6.65 -23.35
CA ALA A 183 1.47 -6.72 -24.53
C ALA A 183 1.82 -5.32 -25.12
N ASP A 184 0.92 -4.37 -25.00
CA ASP A 184 1.12 -2.99 -25.48
C ASP A 184 2.20 -2.20 -24.71
N TYR A 185 2.71 -2.75 -23.61
CA TYR A 185 3.75 -2.15 -22.76
C TYR A 185 5.08 -2.92 -22.79
N ILE A 186 5.19 -3.93 -23.63
CA ILE A 186 6.39 -4.72 -23.88
C ILE A 186 7.00 -4.32 -25.22
#